data_d32f5a9a868b9128234449774d66a7e5
#
_entry.id   d32f5a9a868b9128234449774d66a7e5
#
_cell.length_a   1.000
_cell.length_b   1.000
_cell.length_c   1.000
_cell.angle_alpha   90.00
_cell.angle_beta   90.00
_cell.angle_gamma   90.00
#
_symmetry.space_group_name_H-M   'P 1'
#
loop_
_entity.id
_entity.type
_entity.pdbx_description
1 polymer ?
#
loop_
_entity_poly.entity_id
_entity_poly.type
_entity_poly.pdbx_seq_one_letter_code
_entity_poly.pdbx_strand_id
1 'polypeptide(L)'
;MTFIRFLIVVFLVSNSIFARGYDVFGIGYYDVKFDGSSTNKATYFRYERRFDKVLVDIGPEEDNYFYLKPFAGIEATSKSSYYILGGIYLEDNLGQLFIGDRSNFIFIPSFGAGYYDDGNGNKLGSKIEFRTAFEISYEMQNKNRIGLSFSHISNSNISNTNPGVEIISLSYQIPY
;
A
#
# COMPACT_ATOMS: atom_id res chain seq x y z
N MET A 1 -1.84 2.81 28.71
CA MET A 1 -0.53 2.10 28.63
C MET A 1 -0.61 0.63 28.28
N THR A 2 -1.67 -0.10 28.64
CA THR A 2 -1.80 -1.55 28.41
C THR A 2 -2.04 -1.92 26.94
N PHE A 3 -2.79 -1.11 26.21
CA PHE A 3 -3.14 -1.36 24.80
C PHE A 3 -1.92 -1.24 23.85
N ILE A 4 -1.03 -0.28 24.11
CA ILE A 4 0.21 -0.10 23.33
C ILE A 4 1.18 -1.28 23.54
N ARG A 5 1.23 -1.82 24.75
CA ARG A 5 2.07 -3.01 25.06
C ARG A 5 1.56 -4.26 24.36
N PHE A 6 0.25 -4.43 24.23
CA PHE A 6 -0.36 -5.54 23.50
C PHE A 6 -0.08 -5.46 22.00
N LEU A 7 -0.14 -4.26 21.43
CA LEU A 7 0.18 -4.01 20.00
C LEU A 7 1.65 -4.33 19.70
N ILE A 8 2.58 -3.92 20.58
CA ILE A 8 4.01 -4.20 20.44
C ILE A 8 4.30 -5.70 20.55
N VAL A 9 3.63 -6.42 21.45
CA VAL A 9 3.80 -7.88 21.61
C VAL A 9 3.29 -8.63 20.38
N VAL A 10 2.14 -8.26 19.82
CA VAL A 10 1.61 -8.85 18.59
C VAL A 10 2.57 -8.59 17.43
N PHE A 11 3.21 -7.42 17.37
CA PHE A 11 4.21 -7.07 16.35
C PHE A 11 5.51 -7.89 16.47
N LEU A 12 5.97 -8.17 17.68
CA LEU A 12 7.19 -8.94 17.91
C LEU A 12 7.01 -10.45 17.70
N VAL A 13 5.84 -10.99 17.98
CA VAL A 13 5.53 -12.42 17.76
C VAL A 13 5.33 -12.75 16.28
N SER A 14 4.94 -11.77 15.46
CA SER A 14 4.74 -11.99 14.02
C SER A 14 6.04 -12.18 13.21
N ASN A 15 7.20 -11.79 13.75
CA ASN A 15 8.49 -11.90 13.04
C ASN A 15 8.98 -13.34 12.84
N SER A 16 8.42 -14.31 13.54
CA SER A 16 8.85 -15.72 13.46
C SER A 16 7.97 -16.60 12.56
N ILE A 17 6.84 -16.10 12.06
CA ILE A 17 5.82 -16.94 11.39
C ILE A 17 5.75 -16.63 9.87
N PHE A 18 6.23 -15.47 9.41
CA PHE A 18 6.10 -15.05 8.01
C PHE A 18 7.46 -14.96 7.31
N ALA A 19 7.47 -15.42 6.05
CA ALA A 19 8.61 -15.27 5.15
C ALA A 19 9.07 -13.79 5.06
N ARG A 20 10.33 -13.60 4.67
CA ARG A 20 10.94 -12.28 4.45
C ARG A 20 10.04 -11.39 3.59
N GLY A 21 10.14 -10.07 3.78
CA GLY A 21 9.33 -9.10 3.04
C GLY A 21 9.81 -7.68 3.29
N TYR A 22 8.88 -6.71 3.23
CA TYR A 22 9.21 -5.29 3.43
C TYR A 22 8.26 -4.63 4.43
N ASP A 23 8.84 -3.90 5.37
CA ASP A 23 8.11 -2.88 6.13
C ASP A 23 8.18 -1.56 5.36
N VAL A 24 7.02 -1.00 4.99
CA VAL A 24 6.87 0.17 4.14
C VAL A 24 6.33 1.32 4.96
N PHE A 25 7.06 2.42 5.00
CA PHE A 25 6.65 3.67 5.63
C PHE A 25 6.44 4.72 4.56
N GLY A 26 5.27 5.33 4.51
CA GLY A 26 4.90 6.32 3.50
C GLY A 26 4.44 7.63 4.10
N ILE A 27 4.73 8.73 3.39
CA ILE A 27 4.21 10.06 3.66
C ILE A 27 3.81 10.72 2.35
N GLY A 28 2.73 11.49 2.36
CA GLY A 28 2.23 12.09 1.11
C GLY A 28 1.08 13.05 1.28
N TYR A 29 0.37 13.21 0.18
CA TYR A 29 -0.80 14.08 0.07
C TYR A 29 -2.04 13.24 -0.17
N TYR A 30 -3.04 13.48 0.66
CA TYR A 30 -4.38 12.93 0.58
C TYR A 30 -5.32 13.91 -0.10
N ASP A 31 -6.30 13.40 -0.87
CA ASP A 31 -7.26 14.17 -1.66
C ASP A 31 -6.58 15.02 -2.75
N VAL A 32 -5.78 14.36 -3.58
CA VAL A 32 -5.10 15.00 -4.71
C VAL A 32 -6.04 15.00 -5.91
N LYS A 33 -6.52 16.19 -6.29
CA LYS A 33 -7.29 16.38 -7.53
C LYS A 33 -6.55 17.31 -8.48
N PHE A 34 -6.30 16.82 -9.68
CA PHE A 34 -5.51 17.55 -10.68
C PHE A 34 -6.25 18.77 -11.28
N ASP A 35 -7.58 18.81 -11.11
CA ASP A 35 -8.42 19.95 -11.51
C ASP A 35 -8.51 21.07 -10.45
N GLY A 36 -7.84 20.89 -9.32
CA GLY A 36 -7.85 21.84 -8.20
C GLY A 36 -9.08 21.79 -7.30
N SER A 37 -10.02 20.88 -7.54
CA SER A 37 -11.28 20.78 -6.78
C SER A 37 -11.15 20.08 -5.42
N SER A 38 -9.94 19.77 -4.97
CA SER A 38 -9.68 19.14 -3.66
C SER A 38 -10.21 19.98 -2.51
N THR A 39 -11.10 19.44 -1.70
CA THR A 39 -11.73 20.13 -0.57
C THR A 39 -11.19 19.69 0.79
N ASN A 40 -10.57 18.51 0.85
CA ASN A 40 -10.14 17.87 2.09
C ASN A 40 -8.65 17.49 2.12
N LYS A 41 -7.79 18.29 1.47
CA LYS A 41 -6.33 18.09 1.49
C LYS A 41 -5.81 17.84 2.91
N ALA A 42 -5.00 16.80 3.04
CA ALA A 42 -4.36 16.43 4.30
C ALA A 42 -2.99 15.82 4.06
N THR A 43 -2.13 15.83 5.07
CA THR A 43 -0.95 14.98 5.07
C THR A 43 -1.36 13.54 5.28
N TYR A 44 -0.81 12.67 4.47
CA TYR A 44 -1.06 11.24 4.48
C TYR A 44 0.11 10.49 5.09
N PHE A 45 -0.16 9.45 5.86
CA PHE A 45 0.82 8.54 6.46
C PHE A 45 0.39 7.11 6.18
N ARG A 46 1.36 6.26 5.85
CA ARG A 46 1.15 4.82 5.60
C ARG A 46 2.20 4.00 6.33
N TYR A 47 1.75 2.93 6.97
CA TYR A 47 2.57 1.78 7.29
C TYR A 47 1.95 0.54 6.64
N GLU A 48 2.76 -0.24 5.96
CA GLU A 48 2.34 -1.45 5.29
C GLU A 48 3.40 -2.53 5.47
N ARG A 49 2.98 -3.72 5.90
CA ARG A 49 3.84 -4.89 5.93
C ARG A 49 3.52 -5.76 4.73
N ARG A 50 4.49 -5.93 3.84
CA ARG A 50 4.45 -6.76 2.64
C ARG A 50 5.13 -8.08 2.93
N PHE A 51 4.41 -9.17 2.82
CA PHE A 51 4.93 -10.51 3.06
C PHE A 51 5.44 -11.12 1.76
N ASP A 52 6.61 -11.78 1.81
CA ASP A 52 7.18 -12.47 0.63
C ASP A 52 6.64 -13.91 0.47
N LYS A 53 5.42 -14.14 0.92
CA LYS A 53 4.72 -15.41 0.77
C LYS A 53 3.93 -15.41 -0.54
N VAL A 54 4.27 -16.29 -1.47
CA VAL A 54 3.48 -16.47 -2.69
C VAL A 54 2.14 -17.13 -2.33
N LEU A 55 1.04 -16.48 -2.69
CA LEU A 55 -0.32 -17.01 -2.58
C LEU A 55 -0.74 -17.71 -3.85
N VAL A 56 -0.47 -17.09 -4.99
CA VAL A 56 -0.82 -17.58 -6.32
C VAL A 56 0.31 -17.21 -7.27
N ASP A 57 0.71 -18.15 -8.11
CA ASP A 57 1.54 -17.94 -9.26
C ASP A 57 0.61 -17.82 -10.48
N ILE A 58 0.61 -16.66 -11.14
CA ILE A 58 -0.22 -16.36 -12.30
C ILE A 58 0.60 -16.15 -13.58
N GLY A 59 1.91 -16.37 -13.51
CA GLY A 59 2.80 -16.29 -14.65
C GLY A 59 2.73 -17.53 -15.56
N PRO A 60 3.19 -17.44 -16.81
CA PRO A 60 3.42 -18.62 -17.64
C PRO A 60 4.51 -19.50 -16.99
N GLU A 61 4.39 -20.83 -17.13
CA GLU A 61 5.27 -21.82 -16.46
C GLU A 61 6.77 -21.58 -16.68
N GLU A 62 7.15 -20.90 -17.75
CA GLU A 62 8.55 -20.63 -18.12
C GLU A 62 9.12 -19.30 -17.54
N ASP A 63 8.24 -18.38 -17.09
CA ASP A 63 8.61 -17.05 -16.62
C ASP A 63 7.96 -16.73 -15.27
N ASN A 64 8.68 -16.95 -14.19
CA ASN A 64 8.23 -16.80 -12.78
C ASN A 64 8.05 -15.34 -12.32
N TYR A 65 7.33 -14.48 -13.06
CA TYR A 65 7.30 -13.04 -12.77
C TYR A 65 6.06 -12.52 -12.05
N PHE A 66 4.95 -13.25 -12.02
CA PHE A 66 3.69 -12.74 -11.48
C PHE A 66 3.24 -13.50 -10.22
N TYR A 67 3.96 -13.29 -9.13
CA TYR A 67 3.57 -13.83 -7.84
C TYR A 67 2.65 -12.87 -7.09
N LEU A 68 1.40 -13.28 -6.84
CA LEU A 68 0.52 -12.60 -5.91
C LEU A 68 0.98 -12.87 -4.49
N LYS A 69 1.33 -11.80 -3.78
CA LYS A 69 1.81 -11.81 -2.39
C LYS A 69 0.88 -11.00 -1.49
N PRO A 70 0.70 -11.37 -0.22
CA PRO A 70 -0.19 -10.63 0.67
C PRO A 70 0.50 -9.44 1.33
N PHE A 71 -0.31 -8.45 1.71
CA PHE A 71 0.09 -7.36 2.59
C PHE A 71 -1.00 -7.04 3.61
N ALA A 72 -0.62 -6.35 4.70
CA ALA A 72 -1.52 -5.73 5.65
C ALA A 72 -0.98 -4.35 6.02
N GLY A 73 -1.85 -3.38 6.28
CA GLY A 73 -1.41 -2.02 6.53
C GLY A 73 -2.42 -1.16 7.28
N ILE A 74 -1.92 0.01 7.67
CA ILE A 74 -2.70 1.09 8.23
C ILE A 74 -2.30 2.40 7.55
N GLU A 75 -3.29 3.19 7.20
CA GLU A 75 -3.14 4.52 6.66
C GLU A 75 -3.84 5.52 7.56
N ALA A 76 -3.31 6.72 7.67
CA ALA A 76 -3.89 7.79 8.48
C ALA A 76 -3.65 9.14 7.83
N THR A 77 -4.46 10.13 8.19
CA THR A 77 -4.31 11.50 7.72
C THR A 77 -4.21 12.51 8.86
N SER A 78 -3.67 13.67 8.59
CA SER A 78 -3.66 14.80 9.54
C SER A 78 -5.07 15.33 9.89
N LYS A 79 -6.11 14.85 9.21
CA LYS A 79 -7.54 15.10 9.50
C LYS A 79 -8.20 13.95 10.26
N SER A 80 -7.41 13.09 10.90
CA SER A 80 -7.90 11.97 11.72
C SER A 80 -8.69 10.91 10.96
N SER A 81 -8.65 10.88 9.61
CA SER A 81 -9.13 9.74 8.86
C SER A 81 -8.13 8.60 9.04
N TYR A 82 -8.64 7.35 9.09
CA TYR A 82 -7.77 6.18 9.10
C TYR A 82 -8.36 5.03 8.29
N TYR A 83 -7.50 4.16 7.80
CA TYR A 83 -7.84 3.01 6.98
C TYR A 83 -6.99 1.82 7.40
N ILE A 84 -7.63 0.73 7.83
CA ILE A 84 -6.98 -0.53 8.17
C ILE A 84 -7.33 -1.51 7.06
N LEU A 85 -6.34 -2.04 6.37
CA LEU A 85 -6.56 -2.82 5.17
C LEU A 85 -5.64 -4.03 5.09
N GLY A 86 -6.05 -4.98 4.29
CA GLY A 86 -5.25 -6.08 3.81
C GLY A 86 -5.49 -6.31 2.33
N GLY A 87 -4.57 -6.97 1.67
CA GLY A 87 -4.70 -7.18 0.24
C GLY A 87 -3.56 -7.99 -0.35
N ILE A 88 -3.40 -7.84 -1.66
CA ILE A 88 -2.41 -8.51 -2.48
C ILE A 88 -1.60 -7.50 -3.27
N TYR A 89 -0.36 -7.84 -3.56
CA TYR A 89 0.52 -7.06 -4.43
C TYR A 89 1.32 -7.99 -5.35
N LEU A 90 1.84 -7.41 -6.42
CA LEU A 90 2.84 -7.99 -7.30
C LEU A 90 4.11 -7.17 -7.18
N GLU A 91 5.24 -7.78 -7.52
CA GLU A 91 6.51 -7.07 -7.74
C GLU A 91 7.08 -7.49 -9.07
N ASP A 92 7.44 -6.53 -9.90
CA ASP A 92 8.12 -6.81 -11.14
C ASP A 92 9.26 -5.82 -11.41
N ASN A 93 10.32 -6.32 -12.01
CA ASN A 93 11.49 -5.52 -12.35
C ASN A 93 11.24 -4.79 -13.68
N LEU A 94 11.17 -3.45 -13.65
CA LEU A 94 10.86 -2.65 -14.84
C LEU A 94 11.87 -2.84 -15.98
N GLY A 95 13.15 -3.03 -15.67
CA GLY A 95 14.15 -3.30 -16.70
C GLY A 95 13.90 -4.63 -17.40
N GLN A 96 13.58 -5.65 -16.65
CA GLN A 96 13.27 -6.98 -17.19
C GLN A 96 11.99 -6.97 -18.04
N LEU A 97 10.95 -6.23 -17.61
CA LEU A 97 9.71 -6.07 -18.37
C LEU A 97 9.88 -5.40 -19.74
N PHE A 98 10.73 -4.35 -19.82
CA PHE A 98 10.76 -3.50 -21.01
C PHE A 98 12.01 -3.67 -21.88
N ILE A 99 13.16 -4.08 -21.31
CA ILE A 99 14.44 -4.13 -22.01
C ILE A 99 15.20 -5.47 -21.87
N GLY A 100 14.62 -6.45 -21.18
CA GLY A 100 15.21 -7.78 -20.99
C GLY A 100 16.32 -7.86 -19.95
N ASP A 101 16.80 -6.74 -19.40
CA ASP A 101 17.84 -6.67 -18.39
C ASP A 101 17.30 -6.17 -17.05
N ARG A 102 17.89 -6.63 -15.94
CA ARG A 102 17.50 -6.16 -14.60
C ARG A 102 17.91 -4.71 -14.38
N SER A 103 16.99 -3.93 -13.89
CA SER A 103 17.22 -2.56 -13.39
C SER A 103 17.04 -2.51 -11.86
N ASN A 104 17.35 -1.36 -11.26
CA ASN A 104 17.04 -1.12 -9.85
C ASN A 104 15.59 -0.63 -9.62
N PHE A 105 14.80 -0.49 -10.68
CA PHE A 105 13.42 -0.04 -10.59
C PHE A 105 12.47 -1.22 -10.53
N ILE A 106 11.61 -1.20 -9.50
CA ILE A 106 10.59 -2.23 -9.23
C ILE A 106 9.22 -1.58 -9.36
N PHE A 107 8.34 -2.18 -10.15
CA PHE A 107 6.92 -1.81 -10.25
C PHE A 107 6.10 -2.67 -9.29
N ILE A 108 5.24 -2.04 -8.49
CA ILE A 108 4.49 -2.71 -7.44
C ILE A 108 3.03 -2.29 -7.51
N PRO A 109 2.21 -2.94 -8.37
CA PRO A 109 0.76 -2.80 -8.30
C PRO A 109 0.21 -3.55 -7.10
N SER A 110 -0.83 -2.99 -6.47
CA SER A 110 -1.50 -3.61 -5.32
C SER A 110 -2.98 -3.32 -5.32
N PHE A 111 -3.74 -4.27 -4.75
CA PHE A 111 -5.17 -4.14 -4.49
C PHE A 111 -5.47 -4.61 -3.08
N GLY A 112 -6.26 -3.84 -2.35
CA GLY A 112 -6.64 -4.16 -0.96
C GLY A 112 -8.04 -3.71 -0.64
N ALA A 113 -8.57 -4.25 0.46
CA ALA A 113 -9.84 -3.87 1.04
C ALA A 113 -9.70 -3.73 2.56
N GLY A 114 -10.52 -2.90 3.18
CA GLY A 114 -10.44 -2.70 4.60
C GLY A 114 -11.49 -1.77 5.18
N TYR A 115 -11.33 -1.48 6.46
CA TYR A 115 -12.19 -0.58 7.21
C TYR A 115 -11.64 0.84 7.16
N TYR A 116 -12.46 1.77 6.69
CA TYR A 116 -12.17 3.19 6.59
C TYR A 116 -13.02 4.00 7.58
N ASP A 117 -12.40 4.95 8.25
CA ASP A 117 -13.06 5.98 9.04
C ASP A 117 -12.70 7.37 8.52
N ASP A 118 -13.70 8.16 8.19
CA ASP A 118 -13.54 9.45 7.55
C ASP A 118 -12.95 10.52 8.49
N GLY A 119 -13.09 10.37 9.81
CA GLY A 119 -12.65 11.41 10.74
C GLY A 119 -13.19 12.78 10.34
N ASN A 120 -12.28 13.72 10.05
CA ASN A 120 -12.58 15.05 9.50
C ASN A 120 -12.19 15.16 8.00
N GLY A 121 -11.92 14.04 7.33
CA GLY A 121 -11.53 13.97 5.91
C GLY A 121 -12.72 13.76 4.97
N ASN A 122 -12.47 13.04 3.87
CA ASN A 122 -13.49 12.74 2.87
C ASN A 122 -14.44 11.64 3.35
N LYS A 123 -15.74 11.90 3.24
CA LYS A 123 -16.79 10.89 3.45
C LYS A 123 -16.91 10.04 2.18
N LEU A 124 -16.35 8.84 2.21
CA LEU A 124 -16.34 7.94 1.04
C LEU A 124 -17.64 7.14 0.88
N GLY A 125 -18.54 7.21 1.87
CA GLY A 125 -19.89 6.65 1.78
C GLY A 125 -20.06 5.26 2.34
N SER A 126 -18.98 4.51 2.58
CA SER A 126 -18.99 3.20 3.20
C SER A 126 -17.90 3.10 4.27
N LYS A 127 -18.04 2.14 5.19
CA LYS A 127 -16.98 1.76 6.11
C LYS A 127 -16.04 0.71 5.50
N ILE A 128 -16.49 0.01 4.47
CA ILE A 128 -15.66 -0.90 3.69
C ILE A 128 -15.29 -0.20 2.40
N GLU A 129 -13.99 -0.02 2.22
CA GLU A 129 -13.42 0.64 1.04
C GLU A 129 -12.39 -0.27 0.38
N PHE A 130 -12.15 -0.05 -0.90
CA PHE A 130 -11.13 -0.72 -1.70
C PHE A 130 -10.05 0.26 -2.08
N ARG A 131 -8.78 -0.20 -2.08
CA ARG A 131 -7.64 0.58 -2.53
C ARG A 131 -6.98 -0.11 -3.72
N THR A 132 -6.81 0.63 -4.81
CA THR A 132 -5.88 0.26 -5.89
C THR A 132 -4.67 1.18 -5.80
N ALA A 133 -3.48 0.63 -5.89
CA ALA A 133 -2.26 1.44 -5.89
C ALA A 133 -1.25 0.95 -6.91
N PHE A 134 -0.47 1.90 -7.45
CA PHE A 134 0.68 1.67 -8.31
C PHE A 134 1.88 2.37 -7.68
N GLU A 135 2.97 1.64 -7.48
CA GLU A 135 4.20 2.17 -6.91
C GLU A 135 5.39 1.83 -7.81
N ILE A 136 6.27 2.79 -8.02
CA ILE A 136 7.59 2.57 -8.62
C ILE A 136 8.61 2.83 -7.53
N SER A 137 9.45 1.81 -7.25
CA SER A 137 10.47 1.87 -6.21
C SER A 137 11.86 1.67 -6.81
N TYR A 138 12.82 2.44 -6.31
CA TYR A 138 14.23 2.27 -6.59
C TYR A 138 14.88 1.44 -5.46
N GLU A 139 15.42 0.27 -5.81
CA GLU A 139 16.14 -0.61 -4.87
C GLU A 139 17.61 -0.20 -4.77
N MET A 140 18.05 0.13 -3.55
CA MET A 140 19.42 0.47 -3.22
C MET A 140 20.27 -0.79 -2.99
N GLN A 141 21.60 -0.63 -2.92
CA GLN A 141 22.53 -1.74 -2.69
C GLN A 141 22.26 -2.53 -1.39
N ASN A 142 21.79 -1.87 -0.35
CA ASN A 142 21.42 -2.48 0.94
C ASN A 142 20.03 -3.10 0.95
N LYS A 143 19.38 -3.22 -0.23
CA LYS A 143 18.01 -3.74 -0.42
C LYS A 143 16.89 -2.87 0.14
N ASN A 144 17.19 -1.73 0.76
CA ASN A 144 16.15 -0.75 1.06
C ASN A 144 15.64 -0.14 -0.24
N ARG A 145 14.39 0.36 -0.23
CA ARG A 145 13.78 0.98 -1.40
C ARG A 145 13.23 2.35 -1.07
N ILE A 146 13.28 3.24 -2.05
CA ILE A 146 12.52 4.51 -2.05
C ILE A 146 11.51 4.42 -3.17
N GLY A 147 10.23 4.64 -2.86
CA GLY A 147 9.13 4.51 -3.81
C GLY A 147 8.31 5.78 -3.95
N LEU A 148 7.74 5.95 -5.15
CA LEU A 148 6.67 6.90 -5.44
C LEU A 148 5.40 6.11 -5.74
N SER A 149 4.32 6.37 -5.00
CA SER A 149 3.05 5.67 -5.11
C SER A 149 1.91 6.62 -5.45
N PHE A 150 1.05 6.18 -6.36
CA PHE A 150 -0.27 6.73 -6.58
C PHE A 150 -1.31 5.68 -6.18
N SER A 151 -2.32 6.09 -5.39
CA SER A 151 -3.41 5.20 -5.00
C SER A 151 -4.77 5.87 -5.05
N HIS A 152 -5.79 5.06 -5.26
CA HIS A 152 -7.20 5.43 -5.26
C HIS A 152 -7.95 4.57 -4.25
N ILE A 153 -8.74 5.22 -3.38
CA ILE A 153 -9.63 4.54 -2.42
C ILE A 153 -11.07 4.87 -2.78
N SER A 154 -11.92 3.86 -2.87
CA SER A 154 -13.36 4.00 -3.15
C SER A 154 -14.13 2.77 -2.71
N ASN A 155 -15.45 2.90 -2.58
CA ASN A 155 -16.32 1.79 -2.19
C ASN A 155 -16.87 0.96 -3.37
N SER A 156 -16.37 1.17 -4.59
CA SER A 156 -16.85 0.44 -5.79
C SER A 156 -18.37 0.50 -5.99
N ASN A 157 -18.99 1.61 -5.60
CA ASN A 157 -20.46 1.83 -5.65
C ASN A 157 -21.30 0.86 -4.78
N ILE A 158 -20.72 0.29 -3.72
CA ILE A 158 -21.50 -0.45 -2.70
C ILE A 158 -22.46 0.49 -1.96
N SER A 159 -22.11 1.78 -1.84
CA SER A 159 -22.95 2.83 -1.28
C SER A 159 -23.44 3.79 -2.38
N ASN A 160 -24.54 4.49 -2.10
CA ASN A 160 -25.09 5.53 -2.99
C ASN A 160 -24.15 6.74 -3.17
N THR A 161 -23.15 6.89 -2.29
CA THR A 161 -22.15 7.96 -2.35
C THR A 161 -20.77 7.31 -2.51
N ASN A 162 -20.05 7.67 -3.55
CA ASN A 162 -18.70 7.15 -3.82
C ASN A 162 -17.83 8.23 -4.50
N PRO A 163 -17.42 9.29 -3.78
CA PRO A 163 -16.59 10.34 -4.39
C PRO A 163 -15.18 9.86 -4.73
N GLY A 164 -14.71 8.79 -4.07
CA GLY A 164 -13.33 8.34 -4.14
C GLY A 164 -12.32 9.35 -3.56
N VAL A 165 -11.08 8.94 -3.42
CA VAL A 165 -9.98 9.83 -3.06
C VAL A 165 -8.67 9.33 -3.66
N GLU A 166 -7.90 10.25 -4.24
CA GLU A 166 -6.58 10.02 -4.81
C GLU A 166 -5.50 10.44 -3.81
N ILE A 167 -4.43 9.65 -3.75
CA ILE A 167 -3.30 9.84 -2.84
C ILE A 167 -2.00 9.70 -3.63
N ILE A 168 -1.08 10.64 -3.42
CA ILE A 168 0.31 10.54 -3.88
C ILE A 168 1.21 10.50 -2.67
N SER A 169 2.11 9.50 -2.60
CA SER A 169 3.03 9.37 -1.48
C SER A 169 4.42 8.90 -1.87
N LEU A 170 5.41 9.35 -1.12
CA LEU A 170 6.74 8.78 -1.10
C LEU A 170 6.81 7.71 -0.02
N SER A 171 7.52 6.62 -0.28
CA SER A 171 7.73 5.54 0.66
C SER A 171 9.21 5.23 0.86
N TYR A 172 9.53 4.76 2.07
CA TYR A 172 10.79 4.11 2.40
C TYR A 172 10.48 2.68 2.85
N GLN A 173 11.15 1.70 2.23
CA GLN A 173 10.89 0.29 2.46
C GLN A 173 12.13 -0.37 3.01
N ILE A 174 11.97 -1.12 4.10
CA ILE A 174 13.02 -1.80 4.83
C ILE A 174 12.77 -3.31 4.73
N PRO A 175 13.70 -4.11 4.18
CA PRO A 175 13.58 -5.57 4.18
C PRO A 175 13.72 -6.12 5.60
N TYR A 176 13.02 -7.20 5.94
CA TYR A 176 13.11 -7.88 7.24
C TYR A 176 13.29 -9.38 7.10
#